data_74c21b8bc7ee9fd079693e4424ad7603
#
_entry.id   74c21b8bc7ee9fd079693e4424ad7603
#
_cell.length_a   1.000
_cell.length_b   1.000
_cell.length_c   1.000
_cell.angle_alpha   90.00
_cell.angle_beta   90.00
_cell.angle_gamma   90.00
#
_symmetry.space_group_name_H-M   'P 1'
#
loop_
_entity.id
_entity.type
_entity.pdbx_description
1 polymer ?
#
loop_
_entity_poly.entity_id
_entity_poly.type
_entity_poly.pdbx_seq_one_letter_code
_entity_poly.pdbx_strand_id
1 'polypeptide(L)'
;NTSIEIFDDLMDALENRHQFFHENGCRLSDHGIEKPLAEDYTEKEINDIFSKVRYGAELTESEIVKFKSCMLYELGIMDHSRGWTQQYHIGALRNNSTRLFNQLGPDTGFDSIGDFEIARPLSKFFDKLDYEDKLTKTIIYNLNPRDNELIATMIGNFQDGSVPGKMQFG
;
A
#
# COMPACT_ATOMS: atom_id res chain seq x y z
N ASN A 1 -18.12 12.13 -15.61
CA ASN A 1 -16.99 12.95 -15.12
C ASN A 1 -17.35 13.43 -13.72
N THR A 2 -16.86 12.77 -12.70
CA THR A 2 -16.98 13.23 -11.31
C THR A 2 -15.83 14.21 -11.09
N SER A 3 -16.13 15.43 -10.66
CA SER A 3 -15.10 16.36 -10.18
C SER A 3 -14.58 15.82 -8.86
N ILE A 4 -13.26 15.80 -8.66
CA ILE A 4 -12.63 15.37 -7.40
C ILE A 4 -12.18 16.64 -6.69
N GLU A 5 -12.98 17.11 -5.74
CA GLU A 5 -12.73 18.36 -5.01
C GLU A 5 -12.25 18.13 -3.57
N ILE A 6 -12.75 17.08 -2.91
CA ILE A 6 -12.40 16.68 -1.55
C ILE A 6 -11.89 15.24 -1.54
N PHE A 7 -11.34 14.81 -0.41
CA PHE A 7 -10.79 13.44 -0.28
C PHE A 7 -11.85 12.36 -0.50
N ASP A 8 -13.07 12.58 -0.03
CA ASP A 8 -14.16 11.62 -0.21
C ASP A 8 -14.51 11.41 -1.69
N ASP A 9 -14.46 12.45 -2.52
CA ASP A 9 -14.65 12.31 -3.97
C ASP A 9 -13.57 11.40 -4.60
N LEU A 10 -12.33 11.46 -4.08
CA LEU A 10 -11.26 10.56 -4.53
C LEU A 10 -11.58 9.12 -4.12
N MET A 11 -12.02 8.90 -2.88
CA MET A 11 -12.40 7.56 -2.41
C MET A 11 -13.56 7.00 -3.22
N ASP A 12 -14.60 7.77 -3.48
CA ASP A 12 -15.73 7.38 -4.32
C ASP A 12 -15.28 7.02 -5.75
N ALA A 13 -14.36 7.80 -6.31
CA ALA A 13 -13.84 7.52 -7.66
C ALA A 13 -13.03 6.22 -7.69
N LEU A 14 -12.21 5.94 -6.67
CA LEU A 14 -11.45 4.70 -6.54
C LEU A 14 -12.38 3.51 -6.30
N GLU A 15 -13.38 3.65 -5.44
CA GLU A 15 -14.40 2.62 -5.17
C GLU A 15 -15.16 2.24 -6.46
N ASN A 16 -15.56 3.24 -7.26
CA ASN A 16 -16.19 3.01 -8.55
C ASN A 16 -15.26 2.28 -9.54
N ARG A 17 -13.95 2.59 -9.54
CA ARG A 17 -12.97 1.87 -10.37
C ARG A 17 -12.73 0.46 -9.87
N HIS A 18 -12.65 0.26 -8.56
CA HIS A 18 -12.53 -1.05 -7.95
C HIS A 18 -13.73 -1.94 -8.29
N GLN A 19 -14.93 -1.39 -8.20
CA GLN A 19 -16.16 -2.06 -8.60
C GLN A 19 -16.14 -2.45 -10.09
N PHE A 20 -15.74 -1.53 -10.97
CA PHE A 20 -15.61 -1.82 -12.40
C PHE A 20 -14.65 -2.99 -12.66
N PHE A 21 -13.48 -3.00 -12.00
CA PHE A 21 -12.53 -4.10 -12.15
C PHE A 21 -13.09 -5.42 -11.62
N HIS A 22 -13.81 -5.38 -10.50
CA HIS A 22 -14.46 -6.55 -9.95
C HIS A 22 -15.46 -7.17 -10.90
N GLU A 23 -16.31 -6.36 -11.52
CA GLU A 23 -17.31 -6.78 -12.54
C GLU A 23 -16.65 -7.35 -13.79
N ASN A 24 -15.44 -6.91 -14.11
CA ASN A 24 -14.64 -7.44 -15.22
C ASN A 24 -13.72 -8.61 -14.84
N GLY A 25 -13.92 -9.20 -13.67
CA GLY A 25 -13.26 -10.44 -13.27
C GLY A 25 -11.98 -10.27 -12.45
N CYS A 26 -11.60 -9.05 -12.08
CA CYS A 26 -10.45 -8.83 -11.20
C CYS A 26 -10.73 -9.36 -9.79
N ARG A 27 -9.73 -10.00 -9.18
CA ARG A 27 -9.84 -10.63 -7.85
C ARG A 27 -8.60 -10.43 -6.98
N LEU A 28 -7.72 -9.56 -7.41
CA LEU A 28 -6.51 -9.22 -6.68
C LEU A 28 -6.08 -7.77 -6.95
N SER A 29 -5.34 -7.20 -6.01
CA SER A 29 -4.61 -5.94 -6.13
C SER A 29 -3.11 -6.19 -6.03
N ASP A 30 -2.32 -5.24 -6.52
CA ASP A 30 -0.86 -5.30 -6.45
C ASP A 30 -0.28 -3.91 -6.16
N HIS A 31 0.59 -3.84 -5.16
CA HIS A 31 1.22 -2.60 -4.71
C HIS A 31 2.74 -2.76 -4.68
N GLY A 32 3.44 -1.98 -5.53
CA GLY A 32 4.90 -1.83 -5.46
C GLY A 32 5.26 -0.68 -4.52
N ILE A 33 5.85 -0.99 -3.38
CA ILE A 33 6.23 -0.02 -2.35
C ILE A 33 7.68 -0.27 -1.90
N GLU A 34 8.41 0.80 -1.56
CA GLU A 34 9.77 0.64 -1.01
C GLU A 34 9.73 -0.07 0.33
N LYS A 35 8.83 0.38 1.21
CA LYS A 35 8.57 -0.19 2.53
C LYS A 35 7.09 -0.05 2.89
N PRO A 36 6.57 -0.88 3.79
CA PRO A 36 5.22 -0.70 4.33
C PRO A 36 5.12 0.65 5.05
N LEU A 37 3.96 1.27 4.97
CA LEU A 37 3.67 2.55 5.61
C LEU A 37 2.44 2.39 6.51
N ALA A 38 2.57 2.79 7.77
CA ALA A 38 1.52 2.66 8.78
C ALA A 38 1.59 3.78 9.83
N GLU A 39 1.78 5.03 9.38
CA GLU A 39 1.72 6.18 10.27
C GLU A 39 0.29 6.45 10.74
N ASP A 40 0.18 6.93 11.98
CA ASP A 40 -1.09 7.37 12.52
C ASP A 40 -1.51 8.70 11.90
N TYR A 41 -2.78 8.82 11.62
CA TYR A 41 -3.38 10.02 11.06
C TYR A 41 -4.80 10.19 11.57
N THR A 42 -5.31 11.40 11.47
CA THR A 42 -6.72 11.73 11.67
C THR A 42 -7.37 12.04 10.31
N GLU A 43 -8.67 11.85 10.22
CA GLU A 43 -9.45 12.21 9.04
C GLU A 43 -9.24 13.69 8.66
N LYS A 44 -9.20 14.58 9.65
CA LYS A 44 -8.91 15.99 9.43
C LYS A 44 -7.56 16.24 8.76
N GLU A 45 -6.50 15.54 9.23
CA GLU A 45 -5.17 15.66 8.62
C GLU A 45 -5.17 15.22 7.16
N ILE A 46 -5.85 14.11 6.84
CA ILE A 46 -5.93 13.62 5.46
C ILE A 46 -6.66 14.60 4.56
N ASN A 47 -7.78 15.16 5.02
CA ASN A 47 -8.51 16.18 4.27
C ASN A 47 -7.67 17.45 4.04
N ASP A 48 -6.95 17.91 5.08
CA ASP A 48 -6.05 19.07 4.97
C ASP A 48 -4.90 18.78 3.98
N ILE A 49 -4.29 17.59 4.02
CA ILE A 49 -3.22 17.17 3.10
C ILE A 49 -3.76 17.09 1.66
N PHE A 50 -4.90 16.47 1.47
CA PHE A 50 -5.52 16.37 0.15
C PHE A 50 -5.81 17.74 -0.45
N SER A 51 -6.36 18.65 0.37
CA SER A 51 -6.61 20.04 -0.03
C SER A 51 -5.32 20.75 -0.46
N LYS A 52 -4.23 20.61 0.31
CA LYS A 52 -2.92 21.17 -0.05
C LYS A 52 -2.46 20.70 -1.44
N VAL A 53 -2.52 19.40 -1.72
CA VAL A 53 -2.14 18.84 -3.02
C VAL A 53 -3.01 19.40 -4.14
N ARG A 54 -4.32 19.47 -3.92
CA ARG A 54 -5.28 20.00 -4.91
C ARG A 54 -4.96 21.44 -5.32
N TYR A 55 -4.47 22.24 -4.40
CA TYR A 55 -4.09 23.64 -4.67
C TYR A 55 -2.61 23.83 -4.98
N GLY A 56 -1.86 22.76 -5.22
CA GLY A 56 -0.47 22.81 -5.66
C GLY A 56 0.53 23.19 -4.59
N ALA A 57 0.18 23.05 -3.30
CA ALA A 57 1.11 23.26 -2.20
C ALA A 57 2.03 22.07 -2.00
N GLU A 58 3.26 22.34 -1.57
CA GLU A 58 4.22 21.29 -1.20
C GLU A 58 3.81 20.61 0.11
N LEU A 59 4.05 19.32 0.18
CA LEU A 59 3.85 18.51 1.37
C LEU A 59 5.16 18.30 2.11
N THR A 60 5.08 18.25 3.44
CA THR A 60 6.16 17.74 4.27
C THR A 60 6.27 16.21 4.13
N GLU A 61 7.43 15.65 4.45
CA GLU A 61 7.64 14.20 4.42
C GLU A 61 6.65 13.46 5.34
N SER A 62 6.37 14.00 6.51
CA SER A 62 5.36 13.44 7.43
C SER A 62 3.96 13.41 6.80
N GLU A 63 3.54 14.45 6.10
CA GLU A 63 2.26 14.50 5.41
C GLU A 63 2.18 13.47 4.28
N ILE A 64 3.27 13.32 3.52
CA ILE A 64 3.36 12.30 2.45
C ILE A 64 3.19 10.90 3.03
N VAL A 65 3.88 10.59 4.13
CA VAL A 65 3.82 9.27 4.75
C VAL A 65 2.44 8.99 5.35
N LYS A 66 1.82 9.97 6.01
CA LYS A 66 0.44 9.86 6.53
C LYS A 66 -0.57 9.61 5.41
N PHE A 67 -0.48 10.38 4.33
CA PHE A 67 -1.40 10.20 3.20
C PHE A 67 -1.24 8.83 2.54
N LYS A 68 -0.01 8.39 2.29
CA LYS A 68 0.27 7.04 1.76
C LYS A 68 -0.22 5.93 2.69
N SER A 69 -0.08 6.11 4.02
CA SER A 69 -0.59 5.15 5.01
C SER A 69 -2.11 5.05 4.99
N CYS A 70 -2.80 6.19 4.85
CA CYS A 70 -4.24 6.23 4.66
C CYS A 70 -4.64 5.51 3.38
N MET A 71 -4.00 5.80 2.26
CA MET A 71 -4.33 5.19 0.97
C MET A 71 -4.16 3.67 0.99
N LEU A 72 -3.06 3.15 1.56
CA LEU A 72 -2.86 1.70 1.67
C LEU A 72 -3.96 1.03 2.52
N TYR A 73 -4.35 1.68 3.61
CA TYR A 73 -5.41 1.18 4.48
C TYR A 73 -6.77 1.16 3.77
N GLU A 74 -7.17 2.26 3.13
CA GLU A 74 -8.45 2.37 2.42
C GLU A 74 -8.54 1.38 1.24
N LEU A 75 -7.45 1.21 0.49
CA LEU A 75 -7.38 0.20 -0.57
C LEU A 75 -7.51 -1.22 0.00
N GLY A 76 -6.91 -1.49 1.17
CA GLY A 76 -7.10 -2.76 1.89
C GLY A 76 -8.56 -3.01 2.30
N ILE A 77 -9.28 -1.98 2.74
CA ILE A 77 -10.71 -2.05 3.04
C ILE A 77 -11.53 -2.38 1.77
N MET A 78 -11.20 -1.73 0.64
CA MET A 78 -11.86 -2.00 -0.65
C MET A 78 -11.64 -3.45 -1.11
N ASP A 79 -10.41 -3.95 -0.98
CA ASP A 79 -10.07 -5.35 -1.30
C ASP A 79 -10.85 -6.33 -0.42
N HIS A 80 -10.89 -6.09 0.89
CA HIS A 80 -11.64 -6.91 1.83
C HIS A 80 -13.14 -6.95 1.47
N SER A 81 -13.73 -5.80 1.16
CA SER A 81 -15.17 -5.69 0.85
C SER A 81 -15.60 -6.56 -0.34
N ARG A 82 -14.68 -6.89 -1.23
CA ARG A 82 -14.91 -7.72 -2.43
C ARG A 82 -14.22 -9.08 -2.39
N GLY A 83 -13.58 -9.42 -1.29
CA GLY A 83 -12.85 -10.68 -1.12
C GLY A 83 -11.66 -10.84 -2.06
N TRP A 84 -11.01 -9.74 -2.44
CA TRP A 84 -9.80 -9.76 -3.26
C TRP A 84 -8.59 -10.21 -2.45
N THR A 85 -7.56 -10.67 -3.17
CA THR A 85 -6.25 -10.96 -2.59
C THR A 85 -5.36 -9.74 -2.77
N GLN A 86 -4.72 -9.27 -1.68
CA GLN A 86 -3.72 -8.20 -1.74
C GLN A 86 -2.34 -8.78 -2.07
N GLN A 87 -1.60 -8.09 -2.91
CA GLN A 87 -0.18 -8.38 -3.16
C GLN A 87 0.66 -7.14 -2.85
N TYR A 88 1.77 -7.34 -2.13
CA TYR A 88 2.71 -6.27 -1.80
C TYR A 88 4.11 -6.66 -2.27
N HIS A 89 4.63 -5.93 -3.26
CA HIS A 89 6.02 -6.01 -3.69
C HIS A 89 6.82 -4.95 -2.93
N ILE A 90 7.73 -5.38 -2.06
CA ILE A 90 8.47 -4.49 -1.15
C ILE A 90 9.98 -4.61 -1.34
N GLY A 91 10.68 -3.53 -1.02
CA GLY A 91 12.15 -3.54 -0.88
C GLY A 91 12.93 -2.99 -2.06
N ALA A 92 12.30 -2.41 -3.08
CA ALA A 92 13.00 -1.78 -4.19
C ALA A 92 13.46 -0.36 -3.86
N LEU A 93 14.77 -0.10 -3.89
CA LEU A 93 15.33 1.25 -3.90
C LEU A 93 15.33 1.75 -5.35
N ARG A 94 14.45 2.70 -5.63
CA ARG A 94 14.15 3.14 -6.99
C ARG A 94 15.06 4.26 -7.49
N ASN A 95 15.28 4.27 -8.82
CA ASN A 95 15.87 5.40 -9.55
C ASN A 95 17.25 5.84 -9.03
N ASN A 96 18.15 4.89 -8.73
CA ASN A 96 19.43 5.16 -8.09
C ASN A 96 20.39 6.01 -8.95
N SER A 97 20.21 6.05 -10.27
CA SER A 97 21.01 6.86 -11.18
C SER A 97 20.24 8.08 -11.66
N THR A 98 20.41 9.22 -11.00
CA THR A 98 19.77 10.48 -11.40
C THR A 98 20.07 10.84 -12.86
N ARG A 99 21.29 10.60 -13.34
CA ARG A 99 21.68 10.87 -14.73
C ARG A 99 20.86 10.04 -15.73
N LEU A 100 20.71 8.74 -15.45
CA LEU A 100 19.94 7.85 -16.34
C LEU A 100 18.44 8.13 -16.21
N PHE A 101 17.95 8.40 -15.01
CA PHE A 101 16.56 8.79 -14.79
C PHE A 101 16.16 10.03 -15.60
N ASN A 102 17.04 11.05 -15.65
CA ASN A 102 16.80 12.26 -16.43
C ASN A 102 16.83 12.01 -17.95
N GLN A 103 17.54 10.98 -18.41
CA GLN A 103 17.63 10.61 -19.82
C GLN A 103 16.54 9.67 -20.30
N LEU A 104 16.17 8.68 -19.47
CA LEU A 104 15.38 7.53 -19.87
C LEU A 104 14.01 7.46 -19.14
N GLY A 105 13.85 8.21 -18.06
CA GLY A 105 12.66 8.12 -17.20
C GLY A 105 12.70 6.96 -16.20
N PRO A 106 11.61 6.76 -15.46
CA PRO A 106 11.49 5.70 -14.46
C PRO A 106 11.41 4.31 -15.12
N ASP A 107 11.60 3.26 -14.31
CA ASP A 107 11.44 1.85 -14.68
C ASP A 107 12.32 1.38 -15.86
N THR A 108 13.52 1.96 -16.00
CA THR A 108 14.45 1.67 -17.10
C THR A 108 15.74 0.98 -16.65
N GLY A 109 15.74 0.30 -15.46
CA GLY A 109 16.77 -0.68 -15.11
C GLY A 109 17.86 -0.20 -14.16
N PHE A 110 17.64 0.85 -13.37
CA PHE A 110 18.59 1.33 -12.37
C PHE A 110 18.00 1.37 -10.95
N ASP A 111 17.23 0.34 -10.62
CA ASP A 111 16.75 0.03 -9.28
C ASP A 111 17.67 -1.00 -8.61
N SER A 112 17.68 -1.02 -7.29
CA SER A 112 18.43 -1.99 -6.50
C SER A 112 17.62 -2.50 -5.30
N ILE A 113 18.16 -3.51 -4.63
CA ILE A 113 17.64 -3.96 -3.34
C ILE A 113 17.86 -2.84 -2.31
N GLY A 114 16.78 -2.47 -1.62
CA GLY A 114 16.84 -1.51 -0.51
C GLY A 114 17.10 -2.18 0.83
N ASP A 115 17.57 -1.38 1.78
CA ASP A 115 17.78 -1.77 3.18
C ASP A 115 16.83 -0.98 4.08
N PHE A 116 15.54 -1.30 3.98
CA PHE A 116 14.50 -0.59 4.70
C PHE A 116 14.15 -1.28 6.02
N GLU A 117 13.70 -0.51 7.00
CA GLU A 117 13.04 -1.06 8.17
C GLU A 117 11.59 -1.43 7.81
N ILE A 118 11.27 -2.72 7.84
CA ILE A 118 9.95 -3.23 7.45
C ILE A 118 9.16 -3.85 8.59
N ALA A 119 9.80 -4.34 9.65
CA ALA A 119 9.15 -5.12 10.70
C ALA A 119 7.99 -4.38 11.38
N ARG A 120 8.28 -3.22 11.96
CA ARG A 120 7.27 -2.46 12.71
C ARG A 120 6.16 -1.89 11.81
N PRO A 121 6.47 -1.24 10.68
CA PRO A 121 5.41 -0.76 9.79
C PRO A 121 4.52 -1.87 9.24
N LEU A 122 5.10 -3.03 8.89
CA LEU A 122 4.34 -4.17 8.39
C LEU A 122 3.40 -4.73 9.45
N SER A 123 3.92 -4.94 10.67
CA SER A 123 3.11 -5.38 11.81
C SER A 123 1.96 -4.43 12.08
N LYS A 124 2.24 -3.13 12.17
CA LYS A 124 1.23 -2.10 12.45
C LYS A 124 0.16 -2.01 11.35
N PHE A 125 0.57 -2.17 10.09
CA PHE A 125 -0.36 -2.16 8.96
C PHE A 125 -1.32 -3.34 9.01
N PHE A 126 -0.80 -4.55 9.19
CA PHE A 126 -1.63 -5.75 9.27
C PHE A 126 -2.51 -5.75 10.52
N ASP A 127 -1.94 -5.38 11.68
CA ASP A 127 -2.69 -5.29 12.95
C ASP A 127 -3.89 -4.35 12.83
N LYS A 128 -3.74 -3.21 12.17
CA LYS A 128 -4.83 -2.26 11.97
C LYS A 128 -5.98 -2.88 11.16
N LEU A 129 -5.69 -3.61 10.10
CA LEU A 129 -6.70 -4.28 9.28
C LEU A 129 -7.27 -5.52 10.01
N ASP A 130 -6.43 -6.28 10.70
CA ASP A 130 -6.83 -7.49 11.41
C ASP A 130 -7.72 -7.19 12.61
N TYR A 131 -7.38 -6.15 13.38
CA TYR A 131 -8.17 -5.69 14.54
C TYR A 131 -9.63 -5.35 14.17
N GLU A 132 -9.85 -4.87 12.95
CA GLU A 132 -11.18 -4.54 12.43
C GLU A 132 -11.83 -5.70 11.65
N ASP A 133 -11.20 -6.88 11.64
CA ASP A 133 -11.62 -8.03 10.82
C ASP A 133 -11.69 -7.70 9.31
N LYS A 134 -10.75 -6.90 8.84
CA LYS A 134 -10.64 -6.41 7.45
C LYS A 134 -9.40 -6.91 6.71
N LEU A 135 -8.50 -7.63 7.38
CA LEU A 135 -7.34 -8.21 6.72
C LEU A 135 -7.78 -9.36 5.81
N THR A 136 -7.63 -9.18 4.51
CA THR A 136 -7.96 -10.19 3.50
C THR A 136 -6.76 -11.08 3.18
N LYS A 137 -6.92 -12.04 2.26
CA LYS A 137 -5.80 -12.85 1.77
C LYS A 137 -4.69 -11.95 1.27
N THR A 138 -3.47 -12.19 1.71
CA THR A 138 -2.33 -11.30 1.43
C THR A 138 -1.11 -12.11 1.03
N ILE A 139 -0.42 -11.68 -0.02
CA ILE A 139 0.85 -12.24 -0.47
C ILE A 139 1.91 -11.14 -0.40
N ILE A 140 3.04 -11.43 0.24
CA ILE A 140 4.16 -10.49 0.34
C ILE A 140 5.31 -11.00 -0.51
N TYR A 141 5.73 -10.19 -1.47
CA TYR A 141 6.94 -10.40 -2.27
C TYR A 141 8.04 -9.47 -1.78
N ASN A 142 9.19 -10.04 -1.43
CA ASN A 142 10.31 -9.32 -0.86
C ASN A 142 11.56 -9.42 -1.73
N LEU A 143 12.24 -8.30 -1.96
CA LEU A 143 13.48 -8.27 -2.73
C LEU A 143 14.71 -8.56 -1.88
N ASN A 144 14.73 -8.11 -0.62
CA ASN A 144 15.91 -8.28 0.25
C ASN A 144 15.84 -9.63 0.99
N PRO A 145 16.67 -10.61 0.65
CA PRO A 145 16.63 -11.94 1.29
C PRO A 145 16.92 -11.90 2.80
N ARG A 146 17.54 -10.82 3.32
CA ARG A 146 17.73 -10.59 4.76
C ARG A 146 16.41 -10.64 5.53
N ASP A 147 15.32 -10.21 4.91
CA ASP A 147 14.03 -10.04 5.57
C ASP A 147 13.09 -11.24 5.38
N ASN A 148 13.55 -12.34 4.75
CA ASN A 148 12.71 -13.50 4.46
C ASN A 148 12.16 -14.15 5.74
N GLU A 149 13.01 -14.44 6.72
CA GLU A 149 12.58 -15.04 8.00
C GLU A 149 11.72 -14.08 8.82
N LEU A 150 12.01 -12.79 8.75
CA LEU A 150 11.19 -11.75 9.37
C LEU A 150 9.77 -11.80 8.84
N ILE A 151 9.61 -11.81 7.52
CA ILE A 151 8.30 -11.85 6.86
C ILE A 151 7.60 -13.18 7.13
N ALA A 152 8.31 -14.31 7.02
CA ALA A 152 7.76 -15.63 7.29
C ALA A 152 7.19 -15.75 8.71
N THR A 153 7.88 -15.21 9.70
CA THR A 153 7.39 -15.19 11.10
C THR A 153 6.27 -14.17 11.30
N MET A 154 6.33 -13.02 10.63
CA MET A 154 5.30 -11.98 10.71
C MET A 154 3.95 -12.49 10.20
N ILE A 155 3.90 -13.08 9.01
CA ILE A 155 2.66 -13.59 8.42
C ILE A 155 2.04 -14.73 9.23
N GLY A 156 2.86 -15.44 10.01
CA GLY A 156 2.37 -16.49 10.92
C GLY A 156 1.45 -15.95 12.02
N ASN A 157 1.59 -14.69 12.41
CA ASN A 157 0.77 -14.07 13.45
C ASN A 157 -0.66 -13.76 13.00
N PHE A 158 -0.90 -13.68 11.69
CA PHE A 158 -2.17 -13.27 11.09
C PHE A 158 -2.90 -14.41 10.36
N GLN A 159 -2.54 -15.67 10.64
CA GLN A 159 -3.27 -16.86 10.20
C GLN A 159 -4.39 -17.14 11.20
N ASP A 160 -5.62 -16.81 10.86
CA ASP A 160 -6.78 -16.92 11.76
C ASP A 160 -7.66 -18.16 11.52
N GLY A 161 -7.34 -18.94 10.49
CA GLY A 161 -8.12 -20.13 10.12
C GLY A 161 -9.39 -19.84 9.30
N SER A 162 -9.70 -18.58 9.00
CA SER A 162 -10.86 -18.22 8.16
C SER A 162 -10.74 -18.76 6.75
N VAL A 163 -9.55 -18.72 6.18
CA VAL A 163 -9.21 -19.34 4.90
C VAL A 163 -7.84 -19.99 4.95
N PRO A 164 -7.63 -21.14 4.31
CA PRO A 164 -6.32 -21.77 4.21
C PRO A 164 -5.32 -20.85 3.51
N GLY A 165 -4.16 -20.61 4.16
CA GLY A 165 -3.11 -19.75 3.59
C GLY A 165 -3.54 -18.29 3.42
N LYS A 166 -4.22 -17.73 4.42
CA LYS A 166 -4.64 -16.32 4.43
C LYS A 166 -3.48 -15.37 4.15
N MET A 167 -2.35 -15.62 4.82
CA MET A 167 -1.11 -14.87 4.63
C MET A 167 -0.06 -15.74 3.97
N GLN A 168 0.56 -15.27 2.91
CA GLN A 168 1.55 -16.02 2.14
C GLN A 168 2.81 -15.21 1.87
N PHE A 169 3.92 -15.90 1.75
CA PHE A 169 5.19 -15.40 1.26
C PHE A 169 5.35 -15.85 -0.19
N GLY A 170 5.58 -14.90 -1.11
CA GLY A 170 5.70 -15.12 -2.54
C GLY A 170 7.14 -15.16 -3.06
#